data_e5d64f63d27ef8bd53e9c45ec973da50
#
_entry.id   e5d64f63d27ef8bd53e9c45ec973da50
#
_cell.length_a   1.000
_cell.length_b   1.000
_cell.length_c   1.000
_cell.angle_alpha   90.00
_cell.angle_beta   90.00
_cell.angle_gamma   90.00
#
_symmetry.space_group_name_H-M   'P 1'
#
loop_
_entity.id
_entity.type
_entity.pdbx_description
1 polymer ?
#
loop_
_entity_poly.entity_id
_entity_poly.type
_entity_poly.pdbx_seq_one_letter_code
_entity_poly.pdbx_strand_id
1 'polypeptide(L)'
;KDNKISININLLFLADIINFESAKKYNLELKKINLLLKKIKTKLIINQKPIIVGISSYVYNNIIESAQNQNIYKKLKFFFLDQLYKLAEKNKNLYILDIDEIFSLNGIEKCFDNRNYYLSRCRISSIGIEIIAKNLKKLIDRINQPNKKVLLLDCDNTLWGGVIAEDGISKIKIGEEGEGLAFYEFQKAIKKLKDQGVIIILVSKNIKKDVFKVFKEHRSMILKEKDIGAYKINWLDKSKNIQDISKELNLNMDSFVFWDDNPIEREKVRIR
;
A
#
# COMPACT_ATOMS: atom_id res chain seq x y z
N LYS A 1 -11.04 -25.65 -0.25
CA LYS A 1 -11.58 -25.08 1.01
C LYS A 1 -10.87 -23.76 1.24
N ASP A 2 -11.56 -22.66 1.01
CA ASP A 2 -11.06 -21.30 1.29
C ASP A 2 -10.86 -21.16 2.79
N ASN A 3 -9.64 -21.34 3.28
CA ASN A 3 -9.27 -21.00 4.64
C ASN A 3 -9.27 -19.47 4.79
N LYS A 4 -10.46 -18.87 4.83
CA LYS A 4 -10.58 -17.44 5.13
C LYS A 4 -10.12 -17.20 6.57
N ILE A 5 -9.07 -16.40 6.70
CA ILE A 5 -8.53 -16.02 8.01
C ILE A 5 -9.60 -15.15 8.70
N SER A 6 -9.95 -15.48 9.93
CA SER A 6 -10.82 -14.64 10.76
C SER A 6 -10.06 -13.35 11.15
N ILE A 7 -10.60 -12.19 10.79
CA ILE A 7 -10.00 -10.87 11.03
C ILE A 7 -10.86 -10.10 12.03
N ASN A 8 -10.23 -9.51 13.04
CA ASN A 8 -10.89 -8.60 13.97
C ASN A 8 -10.81 -7.16 13.45
N ILE A 9 -11.96 -6.51 13.30
CA ILE A 9 -12.05 -5.13 12.81
C ILE A 9 -12.58 -4.23 13.92
N ASN A 10 -11.88 -3.13 14.22
CA ASN A 10 -12.32 -2.11 15.15
C ASN A 10 -12.20 -0.75 14.46
N LEU A 11 -13.32 -0.05 14.30
CA LEU A 11 -13.34 1.31 13.78
C LEU A 11 -13.46 2.27 14.97
N LEU A 12 -12.52 3.18 15.10
CA LEU A 12 -12.40 4.09 16.23
C LEU A 12 -12.51 5.54 15.74
N PHE A 13 -13.47 6.26 16.25
CA PHE A 13 -13.63 7.69 16.02
C PHE A 13 -13.26 8.41 17.32
N LEU A 14 -12.14 9.15 17.32
CA LEU A 14 -11.67 9.84 18.52
C LEU A 14 -12.68 10.87 19.06
N ALA A 15 -13.50 11.42 18.16
CA ALA A 15 -14.60 12.32 18.55
C ALA A 15 -15.66 11.66 19.46
N ASP A 16 -15.82 10.35 19.40
CA ASP A 16 -16.75 9.61 20.23
C ASP A 16 -16.11 9.13 21.56
N ILE A 17 -14.79 9.15 21.63
CA ILE A 17 -14.03 8.67 22.80
C ILE A 17 -13.61 9.82 23.71
N ILE A 18 -13.19 10.95 23.12
CA ILE A 18 -12.66 12.11 23.83
C ILE A 18 -13.72 13.19 23.91
N ASN A 19 -14.01 13.66 25.13
CA ASN A 19 -14.89 14.81 25.34
C ASN A 19 -14.08 16.10 25.19
N PHE A 20 -14.40 16.89 24.13
CA PHE A 20 -13.72 18.14 23.81
C PHE A 20 -14.13 19.33 24.65
N GLU A 21 -15.28 19.25 25.31
CA GLU A 21 -15.87 20.40 26.04
C GLU A 21 -15.17 20.74 27.35
N SER A 22 -14.21 19.94 27.79
CA SER A 22 -13.54 20.16 29.05
C SER A 22 -12.03 20.08 29.00
N ALA A 23 -11.39 21.20 28.62
CA ALA A 23 -9.94 21.41 28.76
C ALA A 23 -9.40 21.09 30.17
N LYS A 24 -10.24 21.15 31.22
CA LYS A 24 -9.89 20.79 32.60
C LYS A 24 -9.69 19.29 32.86
N LYS A 25 -9.97 18.41 31.89
CA LYS A 25 -9.95 16.93 32.07
C LYS A 25 -8.88 16.20 31.22
N TYR A 26 -7.81 16.86 30.85
CA TYR A 26 -6.73 16.23 30.04
C TYR A 26 -6.31 14.85 30.60
N ASN A 27 -6.07 14.76 31.91
CA ASN A 27 -5.65 13.50 32.53
C ASN A 27 -6.74 12.41 32.47
N LEU A 28 -8.02 12.79 32.48
CA LEU A 28 -9.13 11.84 32.37
C LEU A 28 -9.21 11.28 30.95
N GLU A 29 -9.10 12.14 29.93
CA GLU A 29 -9.12 11.75 28.55
C GLU A 29 -7.87 10.90 28.17
N LEU A 30 -6.71 11.26 28.71
CA LEU A 30 -5.49 10.47 28.58
C LEU A 30 -5.64 9.06 29.18
N LYS A 31 -6.32 8.93 30.32
CA LYS A 31 -6.65 7.61 30.92
C LYS A 31 -7.54 6.77 29.99
N LYS A 32 -8.54 7.38 29.33
CA LYS A 32 -9.40 6.67 28.37
C LYS A 32 -8.58 6.14 27.19
N ILE A 33 -7.69 6.98 26.62
CA ILE A 33 -6.79 6.59 25.54
C ILE A 33 -5.89 5.43 25.98
N ASN A 34 -5.26 5.53 27.13
CA ASN A 34 -4.40 4.46 27.66
C ASN A 34 -5.16 3.14 27.88
N LEU A 35 -6.41 3.22 28.37
CA LEU A 35 -7.25 2.03 28.51
C LEU A 35 -7.57 1.40 27.16
N LEU A 36 -7.86 2.20 26.13
CA LEU A 36 -8.10 1.73 24.78
C LEU A 36 -6.86 1.04 24.18
N LEU A 37 -5.69 1.67 24.30
CA LEU A 37 -4.42 1.09 23.86
C LEU A 37 -4.11 -0.22 24.60
N LYS A 38 -4.38 -0.29 25.90
CA LYS A 38 -4.24 -1.52 26.70
C LYS A 38 -5.17 -2.62 26.17
N LYS A 39 -6.42 -2.31 25.84
CA LYS A 39 -7.37 -3.28 25.26
C LYS A 39 -6.88 -3.80 23.92
N ILE A 40 -6.36 -2.94 23.04
CA ILE A 40 -5.79 -3.34 21.75
C ILE A 40 -4.59 -4.27 21.99
N LYS A 41 -3.66 -3.87 22.87
CA LYS A 41 -2.48 -4.67 23.22
C LYS A 41 -2.84 -6.04 23.79
N THR A 42 -3.80 -6.11 24.68
CA THR A 42 -4.28 -7.39 25.24
C THR A 42 -4.85 -8.30 24.15
N LYS A 43 -5.66 -7.75 23.24
CA LYS A 43 -6.19 -8.51 22.09
C LYS A 43 -5.09 -9.04 21.17
N LEU A 44 -4.02 -8.28 20.94
CA LEU A 44 -2.88 -8.68 20.13
C LEU A 44 -2.11 -9.87 20.75
N ILE A 45 -2.01 -9.91 22.09
CA ILE A 45 -1.34 -10.98 22.81
C ILE A 45 -2.18 -12.27 22.82
N ILE A 46 -3.49 -12.13 23.05
CA ILE A 46 -4.40 -13.28 23.18
C ILE A 46 -4.71 -13.90 21.81
N ASN A 47 -4.91 -13.07 20.79
CA ASN A 47 -5.29 -13.52 19.46
C ASN A 47 -4.14 -13.31 18.47
N GLN A 48 -3.57 -14.40 17.97
CA GLN A 48 -2.61 -14.34 16.86
C GLN A 48 -3.25 -13.94 15.50
N LYS A 49 -4.57 -13.70 15.49
CA LYS A 49 -5.34 -13.33 14.30
C LYS A 49 -5.07 -11.87 13.92
N PRO A 50 -5.14 -11.51 12.63
CA PRO A 50 -5.03 -10.14 12.18
C PRO A 50 -6.08 -9.24 12.85
N ILE A 51 -5.63 -8.08 13.30
CA ILE A 51 -6.48 -7.03 13.88
C ILE A 51 -6.34 -5.80 13.00
N ILE A 52 -7.46 -5.31 12.49
CA ILE A 52 -7.53 -4.03 11.78
C ILE A 52 -8.08 -2.98 12.74
N VAL A 53 -7.35 -1.90 12.91
CA VAL A 53 -7.81 -0.70 13.63
C VAL A 53 -7.99 0.41 12.60
N GLY A 54 -9.24 0.70 12.26
CA GLY A 54 -9.61 1.89 11.50
C GLY A 54 -9.71 3.07 12.45
N ILE A 55 -9.03 4.16 12.15
CA ILE A 55 -9.02 5.34 13.02
C ILE A 55 -9.39 6.59 12.22
N SER A 56 -10.33 7.37 12.79
CA SER A 56 -10.55 8.76 12.44
C SER A 56 -10.34 9.64 13.67
N SER A 57 -9.51 10.63 13.51
CA SER A 57 -9.27 11.66 14.51
C SER A 57 -9.95 12.99 14.15
N TYR A 58 -10.70 13.01 13.06
CA TYR A 58 -11.36 14.20 12.57
C TYR A 58 -12.54 14.57 13.48
N VAL A 59 -12.54 15.82 13.91
CA VAL A 59 -13.66 16.44 14.62
C VAL A 59 -14.26 17.49 13.72
N TYR A 60 -15.46 17.22 13.26
CA TYR A 60 -16.21 18.23 12.51
C TYR A 60 -16.78 19.28 13.49
N ASN A 61 -16.01 20.32 13.75
CA ASN A 61 -16.44 21.47 14.54
C ASN A 61 -16.31 22.73 13.70
N ASN A 62 -17.44 23.37 13.43
CA ASN A 62 -17.51 24.73 12.87
C ASN A 62 -17.21 25.82 13.92
N ILE A 63 -16.76 25.43 15.10
CA ILE A 63 -16.51 26.36 16.20
C ILE A 63 -15.07 26.84 16.09
N ILE A 64 -14.92 28.16 16.04
CA ILE A 64 -13.63 28.83 16.20
C ILE A 64 -13.26 28.69 17.69
N GLU A 65 -12.52 27.65 18.01
CA GLU A 65 -11.99 27.44 19.35
C GLU A 65 -10.71 28.24 19.55
N SER A 66 -10.47 28.63 20.82
CA SER A 66 -9.20 29.25 21.19
C SER A 66 -8.03 28.29 20.91
N ALA A 67 -6.87 28.83 20.52
CA ALA A 67 -5.68 28.01 20.25
C ALA A 67 -5.27 27.11 21.43
N GLN A 68 -5.63 27.49 22.66
CA GLN A 68 -5.37 26.68 23.87
C GLN A 68 -6.21 25.41 23.92
N ASN A 69 -7.48 25.46 23.56
CA ASN A 69 -8.38 24.30 23.57
C ASN A 69 -8.03 23.33 22.44
N GLN A 70 -7.73 23.86 21.25
CA GLN A 70 -7.26 23.05 20.13
C GLN A 70 -5.96 22.29 20.44
N ASN A 71 -5.09 22.87 21.26
CA ASN A 71 -3.80 22.28 21.61
C ASN A 71 -3.95 20.97 22.41
N ILE A 72 -4.93 20.90 23.34
CA ILE A 72 -5.16 19.69 24.16
C ILE A 72 -5.60 18.52 23.29
N TYR A 73 -6.57 18.75 22.41
CA TYR A 73 -7.04 17.72 21.48
C TYR A 73 -5.91 17.23 20.58
N LYS A 74 -5.18 18.15 19.96
CA LYS A 74 -4.04 17.80 19.11
C LYS A 74 -3.01 16.97 19.85
N LYS A 75 -2.68 17.32 21.10
CA LYS A 75 -1.76 16.54 21.94
C LYS A 75 -2.26 15.12 22.19
N LEU A 76 -3.54 14.94 22.53
CA LEU A 76 -4.15 13.62 22.75
C LEU A 76 -4.20 12.80 21.47
N LYS A 77 -4.57 13.42 20.34
CA LYS A 77 -4.54 12.82 19.02
C LYS A 77 -3.16 12.30 18.67
N PHE A 78 -2.13 13.16 18.72
CA PHE A 78 -0.77 12.79 18.39
C PHE A 78 -0.23 11.70 19.31
N PHE A 79 -0.52 11.80 20.63
CA PHE A 79 -0.14 10.75 21.57
C PHE A 79 -0.77 9.40 21.21
N PHE A 80 -2.07 9.36 20.91
CA PHE A 80 -2.75 8.12 20.56
C PHE A 80 -2.18 7.52 19.27
N LEU A 81 -2.01 8.32 18.22
CA LEU A 81 -1.45 7.87 16.94
C LEU A 81 -0.03 7.33 17.11
N ASP A 82 0.85 8.08 17.79
CA ASP A 82 2.22 7.65 18.06
C ASP A 82 2.28 6.29 18.75
N GLN A 83 1.47 6.11 19.80
CA GLN A 83 1.42 4.84 20.53
C GLN A 83 0.84 3.70 19.69
N LEU A 84 -0.17 3.97 18.86
CA LEU A 84 -0.78 2.97 17.99
C LEU A 84 0.21 2.51 16.90
N TYR A 85 0.92 3.44 16.27
CA TYR A 85 1.94 3.10 15.26
C TYR A 85 3.12 2.33 15.89
N LYS A 86 3.59 2.72 17.07
CA LYS A 86 4.61 1.96 17.82
C LYS A 86 4.16 0.53 18.16
N LEU A 87 2.87 0.33 18.42
CA LEU A 87 2.31 -1.02 18.58
C LEU A 87 2.32 -1.80 17.26
N ALA A 88 1.99 -1.16 16.15
CA ALA A 88 1.98 -1.79 14.83
C ALA A 88 3.39 -2.20 14.38
N GLU A 89 4.41 -1.38 14.63
CA GLU A 89 5.81 -1.72 14.34
C GLU A 89 6.26 -3.02 15.04
N LYS A 90 5.75 -3.26 16.26
CA LYS A 90 6.10 -4.44 17.06
C LYS A 90 5.22 -5.65 16.82
N ASN A 91 4.08 -5.48 16.14
CA ASN A 91 3.08 -6.55 15.98
C ASN A 91 2.66 -6.66 14.51
N LYS A 92 3.20 -7.64 13.80
CA LYS A 92 2.94 -7.89 12.37
C LYS A 92 1.47 -8.23 12.05
N ASN A 93 0.67 -8.57 13.05
CA ASN A 93 -0.75 -8.86 12.94
C ASN A 93 -1.65 -7.64 13.24
N LEU A 94 -1.09 -6.46 13.54
CA LEU A 94 -1.82 -5.20 13.67
C LEU A 94 -1.73 -4.38 12.38
N TYR A 95 -2.87 -4.07 11.82
CA TYR A 95 -3.03 -3.23 10.63
C TYR A 95 -3.78 -1.96 10.98
N ILE A 96 -3.31 -0.82 10.50
CA ILE A 96 -3.95 0.47 10.71
C ILE A 96 -4.61 0.90 9.41
N LEU A 97 -5.88 1.30 9.48
CA LEU A 97 -6.61 1.94 8.40
C LEU A 97 -6.82 3.40 8.78
N ASP A 98 -6.01 4.30 8.22
CA ASP A 98 -6.13 5.74 8.45
C ASP A 98 -7.31 6.30 7.65
N ILE A 99 -8.44 6.49 8.36
CA ILE A 99 -9.67 6.99 7.75
C ILE A 99 -9.54 8.47 7.39
N ASP A 100 -8.75 9.25 8.14
CA ASP A 100 -8.55 10.67 7.87
C ASP A 100 -7.78 10.86 6.56
N GLU A 101 -6.72 10.07 6.33
CA GLU A 101 -5.97 10.08 5.07
C GLU A 101 -6.87 9.66 3.90
N ILE A 102 -7.65 8.59 4.07
CA ILE A 102 -8.59 8.11 3.06
C ILE A 102 -9.62 9.18 2.71
N PHE A 103 -10.18 9.87 3.70
CA PHE A 103 -11.14 10.94 3.47
C PHE A 103 -10.52 12.16 2.82
N SER A 104 -9.28 12.51 3.21
CA SER A 104 -8.54 13.60 2.59
C SER A 104 -8.34 13.38 1.09
N LEU A 105 -7.94 12.18 0.68
CA LEU A 105 -7.75 11.80 -0.73
C LEU A 105 -9.05 11.79 -1.55
N ASN A 106 -10.20 11.61 -0.91
CA ASN A 106 -11.50 11.51 -1.58
C ASN A 106 -12.34 12.79 -1.48
N GLY A 107 -11.88 13.78 -0.75
CA GLY A 107 -12.62 15.02 -0.43
C GLY A 107 -13.42 14.86 0.87
N ILE A 108 -12.90 15.47 1.93
CA ILE A 108 -13.36 15.30 3.31
C ILE A 108 -14.81 15.74 3.50
N GLU A 109 -15.25 16.83 2.86
CA GLU A 109 -16.59 17.40 3.04
C GLU A 109 -17.70 16.42 2.64
N LYS A 110 -17.54 15.68 1.55
CA LYS A 110 -18.54 14.70 1.10
C LYS A 110 -18.59 13.43 1.94
N CYS A 111 -17.54 13.20 2.76
CA CYS A 111 -17.47 12.03 3.64
C CYS A 111 -18.24 12.21 4.95
N PHE A 112 -18.67 13.44 5.27
CA PHE A 112 -19.45 13.75 6.46
C PHE A 112 -20.84 14.30 6.12
N ASP A 113 -21.83 14.01 6.98
CA ASP A 113 -23.17 14.59 6.92
C ASP A 113 -23.65 14.86 8.36
N ASN A 114 -23.76 16.13 8.70
CA ASN A 114 -24.19 16.55 10.04
C ASN A 114 -25.64 16.15 10.35
N ARG A 115 -26.50 16.01 9.33
CA ARG A 115 -27.91 15.57 9.51
C ARG A 115 -27.94 14.15 10.06
N ASN A 116 -27.07 13.28 9.57
CA ASN A 116 -26.95 11.90 10.05
C ASN A 116 -26.58 11.84 11.54
N TYR A 117 -25.79 12.79 12.03
CA TYR A 117 -25.45 12.85 13.45
C TYR A 117 -26.68 13.11 14.33
N TYR A 118 -27.58 13.98 13.91
CA TYR A 118 -28.81 14.25 14.65
C TYR A 118 -29.79 13.08 14.60
N LEU A 119 -29.86 12.37 13.48
CA LEU A 119 -30.77 11.25 13.27
C LEU A 119 -30.28 9.94 13.91
N SER A 120 -29.00 9.64 13.79
CA SER A 120 -28.44 8.32 14.12
C SER A 120 -27.15 8.35 14.93
N ARG A 121 -26.70 9.53 15.35
CA ARG A 121 -25.39 9.73 16.01
C ARG A 121 -24.20 9.30 15.14
N CYS A 122 -24.38 9.11 13.86
CA CYS A 122 -23.35 8.80 12.87
C CYS A 122 -23.05 10.06 12.04
N ARG A 123 -21.81 10.56 12.10
CA ARG A 123 -21.41 11.77 11.34
C ARG A 123 -20.96 11.46 9.91
N ILE A 124 -20.80 10.19 9.59
CA ILE A 124 -20.28 9.78 8.28
C ILE A 124 -21.45 9.71 7.29
N SER A 125 -21.23 10.27 6.11
CA SER A 125 -22.18 10.17 5.01
C SER A 125 -22.21 8.75 4.41
N SER A 126 -23.23 8.42 3.61
CA SER A 126 -23.27 7.18 2.84
C SER A 126 -22.05 7.01 1.94
N ILE A 127 -21.59 8.09 1.32
CA ILE A 127 -20.36 8.12 0.51
C ILE A 127 -19.12 7.79 1.37
N GLY A 128 -19.02 8.39 2.56
CA GLY A 128 -17.92 8.10 3.49
C GLY A 128 -17.89 6.64 3.95
N ILE A 129 -19.05 6.04 4.21
CA ILE A 129 -19.18 4.62 4.57
C ILE A 129 -18.70 3.73 3.41
N GLU A 130 -19.12 4.03 2.18
CA GLU A 130 -18.71 3.29 0.97
C GLU A 130 -17.20 3.36 0.75
N ILE A 131 -16.60 4.55 0.92
CA ILE A 131 -15.16 4.76 0.81
C ILE A 131 -14.40 3.94 1.86
N ILE A 132 -14.85 3.94 3.13
CA ILE A 132 -14.25 3.10 4.18
C ILE A 132 -14.37 1.62 3.81
N ALA A 133 -15.55 1.16 3.42
CA ALA A 133 -15.79 -0.24 3.08
C ALA A 133 -14.90 -0.72 1.92
N LYS A 134 -14.73 0.11 0.88
CA LYS A 134 -13.86 -0.17 -0.26
C LYS A 134 -12.39 -0.33 0.14
N ASN A 135 -11.89 0.57 0.99
CA ASN A 135 -10.50 0.51 1.45
C ASN A 135 -10.27 -0.62 2.46
N LEU A 136 -11.25 -0.86 3.34
CA LEU A 136 -11.22 -1.99 4.26
C LEU A 136 -11.20 -3.32 3.49
N LYS A 137 -12.02 -3.46 2.45
CA LYS A 137 -12.01 -4.64 1.58
C LYS A 137 -10.64 -4.86 0.95
N LYS A 138 -10.01 -3.81 0.39
CA LYS A 138 -8.64 -3.92 -0.17
C LYS A 138 -7.64 -4.41 0.87
N LEU A 139 -7.73 -3.93 2.11
CA LEU A 139 -6.83 -4.34 3.19
C LEU A 139 -7.07 -5.80 3.58
N ILE A 140 -8.33 -6.23 3.70
CA ILE A 140 -8.70 -7.63 3.98
C ILE A 140 -8.21 -8.55 2.86
N ASP A 141 -8.44 -8.17 1.60
CA ASP A 141 -7.98 -8.94 0.45
C ASP A 141 -6.45 -9.10 0.48
N ARG A 142 -5.71 -8.03 0.82
CA ARG A 142 -4.25 -8.06 0.99
C ARG A 142 -3.80 -8.99 2.11
N ILE A 143 -4.49 -8.99 3.26
CA ILE A 143 -4.17 -9.87 4.40
C ILE A 143 -4.39 -11.34 4.05
N ASN A 144 -5.43 -11.63 3.26
CA ASN A 144 -5.79 -13.00 2.85
C ASN A 144 -4.97 -13.51 1.65
N GLN A 145 -4.29 -12.62 0.92
CA GLN A 145 -3.48 -13.04 -0.22
C GLN A 145 -2.13 -13.62 0.22
N PRO A 146 -1.63 -14.66 -0.47
CA PRO A 146 -0.28 -15.13 -0.24
C PRO A 146 0.74 -14.03 -0.51
N ASN A 147 1.81 -14.00 0.29
CA ASN A 147 2.88 -13.04 0.10
C ASN A 147 3.51 -13.19 -1.30
N LYS A 148 3.43 -12.14 -2.10
CA LYS A 148 4.10 -12.09 -3.40
C LYS A 148 5.61 -11.95 -3.15
N LYS A 149 6.38 -12.86 -3.75
CA LYS A 149 7.83 -12.96 -3.55
C LYS A 149 8.63 -12.58 -4.77
N VAL A 150 8.01 -12.67 -5.94
CA VAL A 150 8.67 -12.48 -7.23
C VAL A 150 7.91 -11.46 -8.06
N LEU A 151 8.62 -10.51 -8.61
CA LEU A 151 8.12 -9.55 -9.59
C LEU A 151 8.79 -9.84 -10.94
N LEU A 152 7.98 -10.28 -11.89
CA LEU A 152 8.36 -10.54 -13.26
C LEU A 152 8.08 -9.29 -14.08
N LEU A 153 9.07 -8.78 -14.77
CA LEU A 153 9.00 -7.51 -15.50
C LEU A 153 9.34 -7.71 -16.98
N ASP A 154 8.53 -7.13 -17.84
CA ASP A 154 8.96 -6.83 -19.20
C ASP A 154 9.95 -5.67 -19.21
N CYS A 155 10.58 -5.41 -20.35
CA CYS A 155 11.59 -4.36 -20.50
C CYS A 155 11.05 -3.16 -21.28
N ASP A 156 10.77 -3.33 -22.57
CA ASP A 156 10.33 -2.25 -23.47
C ASP A 156 8.96 -1.72 -23.04
N ASN A 157 8.77 -0.41 -23.06
CA ASN A 157 7.57 0.28 -22.58
C ASN A 157 7.15 -0.08 -21.15
N THR A 158 8.01 -0.76 -20.40
CA THR A 158 7.80 -1.13 -18.99
C THR A 158 8.88 -0.55 -18.09
N LEU A 159 10.15 -0.88 -18.32
CA LEU A 159 11.30 -0.30 -17.58
C LEU A 159 11.78 1.01 -18.18
N TRP A 160 11.56 1.21 -19.45
CA TRP A 160 11.82 2.43 -20.21
C TRP A 160 10.78 2.58 -21.30
N GLY A 161 10.55 3.79 -21.78
CA GLY A 161 9.68 4.06 -22.92
C GLY A 161 10.41 3.84 -24.22
N GLY A 162 9.74 3.19 -25.17
CA GLY A 162 10.29 2.80 -26.45
C GLY A 162 10.77 1.36 -26.51
N VAL A 163 11.23 0.94 -27.68
CA VAL A 163 11.68 -0.41 -28.02
C VAL A 163 13.18 -0.37 -28.30
N ILE A 164 13.98 -1.04 -27.46
CA ILE A 164 15.45 -0.93 -27.54
C ILE A 164 16.02 -1.37 -28.89
N ALA A 165 15.41 -2.37 -29.53
CA ALA A 165 15.85 -2.88 -30.82
C ALA A 165 15.64 -1.87 -31.97
N GLU A 166 14.65 -0.98 -31.84
CA GLU A 166 14.27 0.02 -32.85
C GLU A 166 14.87 1.39 -32.55
N ASP A 167 14.77 1.83 -31.32
CA ASP A 167 15.13 3.19 -30.89
C ASP A 167 16.61 3.32 -30.52
N GLY A 168 17.23 2.25 -30.05
CA GLY A 168 18.57 2.30 -29.48
C GLY A 168 18.63 3.01 -28.14
N ILE A 169 19.76 2.90 -27.44
CA ILE A 169 19.95 3.43 -26.06
C ILE A 169 19.73 4.94 -25.95
N SER A 170 20.07 5.68 -27.00
CA SER A 170 19.99 7.16 -26.96
C SER A 170 18.58 7.73 -27.09
N LYS A 171 17.63 6.94 -27.60
CA LYS A 171 16.25 7.38 -27.86
C LYS A 171 15.23 6.79 -26.92
N ILE A 172 15.56 5.73 -26.15
CA ILE A 172 14.67 5.23 -25.13
C ILE A 172 14.44 6.29 -24.04
N LYS A 173 13.23 6.31 -23.50
CA LYS A 173 12.77 7.36 -22.56
C LYS A 173 12.89 6.86 -21.13
N ILE A 174 13.90 7.36 -20.43
CA ILE A 174 14.09 7.17 -18.99
C ILE A 174 14.92 8.34 -18.45
N GLY A 175 14.45 9.01 -17.41
CA GLY A 175 15.12 10.16 -16.82
C GLY A 175 14.26 10.88 -15.79
N GLU A 176 14.85 11.88 -15.14
CA GLU A 176 14.22 12.64 -14.07
C GLU A 176 13.20 13.68 -14.56
N GLU A 177 13.06 13.81 -15.87
CA GLU A 177 12.20 14.81 -16.50
C GLU A 177 11.44 14.25 -17.72
N GLY A 178 10.39 14.96 -18.14
CA GLY A 178 9.62 14.64 -19.33
C GLY A 178 8.97 13.26 -19.33
N GLU A 179 8.89 12.65 -20.48
CA GLU A 179 8.25 11.33 -20.66
C GLU A 179 9.01 10.19 -19.96
N GLY A 180 10.30 10.37 -19.70
CA GLY A 180 11.15 9.39 -19.02
C GLY A 180 10.89 9.29 -17.51
N LEU A 181 10.27 10.33 -16.90
CA LEU A 181 10.08 10.41 -15.46
C LEU A 181 9.21 9.26 -14.91
N ALA A 182 8.16 8.88 -15.62
CA ALA A 182 7.29 7.80 -15.19
C ALA A 182 8.05 6.46 -15.04
N PHE A 183 8.92 6.15 -15.99
CA PHE A 183 9.75 4.94 -15.95
C PHE A 183 10.84 5.03 -14.87
N TYR A 184 11.41 6.20 -14.68
CA TYR A 184 12.39 6.46 -13.63
C TYR A 184 11.80 6.23 -12.23
N GLU A 185 10.64 6.83 -11.93
CA GLU A 185 9.93 6.66 -10.66
C GLU A 185 9.43 5.22 -10.46
N PHE A 186 8.98 4.55 -11.54
CA PHE A 186 8.62 3.14 -11.50
C PHE A 186 9.81 2.25 -11.09
N GLN A 187 11.00 2.49 -11.65
CA GLN A 187 12.19 1.75 -11.25
C GLN A 187 12.59 2.02 -9.78
N LYS A 188 12.41 3.24 -9.27
CA LYS A 188 12.61 3.54 -7.84
C LYS A 188 11.67 2.71 -6.96
N ALA A 189 10.39 2.57 -7.37
CA ALA A 189 9.43 1.74 -6.65
C ALA A 189 9.84 0.26 -6.68
N ILE A 190 10.27 -0.26 -7.83
CA ILE A 190 10.79 -1.63 -7.96
C ILE A 190 12.02 -1.84 -7.07
N LYS A 191 12.93 -0.88 -7.04
CA LYS A 191 14.13 -0.94 -6.18
C LYS A 191 13.77 -1.05 -4.70
N LYS A 192 12.76 -0.30 -4.23
CA LYS A 192 12.25 -0.42 -2.85
C LYS A 192 11.69 -1.82 -2.59
N LEU A 193 10.93 -2.41 -3.53
CA LEU A 193 10.41 -3.76 -3.39
C LEU A 193 11.56 -4.79 -3.30
N LYS A 194 12.58 -4.65 -4.14
CA LYS A 194 13.78 -5.49 -4.09
C LYS A 194 14.48 -5.41 -2.73
N ASP A 195 14.63 -4.20 -2.19
CA ASP A 195 15.27 -3.97 -0.88
C ASP A 195 14.43 -4.53 0.28
N GLN A 196 13.11 -4.74 0.07
CA GLN A 196 12.20 -5.46 0.97
C GLN A 196 12.22 -7.00 0.78
N GLY A 197 13.07 -7.51 -0.10
CA GLY A 197 13.25 -8.95 -0.31
C GLY A 197 12.44 -9.55 -1.47
N VAL A 198 11.80 -8.72 -2.32
CA VAL A 198 11.15 -9.20 -3.54
C VAL A 198 12.21 -9.52 -4.60
N ILE A 199 12.13 -10.69 -5.21
CA ILE A 199 13.02 -11.12 -6.28
C ILE A 199 12.55 -10.48 -7.58
N ILE A 200 13.44 -9.74 -8.26
CA ILE A 200 13.15 -9.10 -9.54
C ILE A 200 13.66 -9.98 -10.67
N ILE A 201 12.80 -10.29 -11.63
CA ILE A 201 13.12 -11.15 -12.76
C ILE A 201 12.67 -10.48 -14.06
N LEU A 202 13.51 -10.52 -15.09
CA LEU A 202 13.16 -9.99 -16.40
C LEU A 202 12.57 -11.10 -17.28
N VAL A 203 11.41 -10.82 -17.89
CA VAL A 203 10.75 -11.72 -18.86
C VAL A 203 10.36 -10.88 -20.08
N SER A 204 11.21 -10.88 -21.08
CA SER A 204 11.06 -9.97 -22.23
C SER A 204 11.32 -10.68 -23.55
N LYS A 205 10.58 -10.30 -24.59
CA LYS A 205 10.82 -10.68 -25.98
C LYS A 205 11.83 -9.69 -26.59
N ASN A 206 13.10 -9.98 -26.40
CA ASN A 206 14.17 -9.07 -26.76
C ASN A 206 15.50 -9.79 -26.98
N ILE A 207 16.51 -9.05 -27.42
CA ILE A 207 17.89 -9.52 -27.51
C ILE A 207 18.57 -9.24 -26.14
N LYS A 208 19.01 -10.30 -25.46
CA LYS A 208 19.64 -10.21 -24.14
C LYS A 208 20.75 -9.15 -24.07
N LYS A 209 21.63 -9.14 -25.08
CA LYS A 209 22.77 -8.21 -25.15
C LYS A 209 22.32 -6.74 -25.11
N ASP A 210 21.24 -6.42 -25.84
CA ASP A 210 20.75 -5.04 -25.95
C ASP A 210 20.09 -4.60 -24.63
N VAL A 211 19.31 -5.48 -24.01
CA VAL A 211 18.72 -5.20 -22.68
C VAL A 211 19.80 -4.91 -21.64
N PHE A 212 20.81 -5.79 -21.49
CA PHE A 212 21.86 -5.58 -20.50
C PHE A 212 22.77 -4.40 -20.82
N LYS A 213 22.88 -4.02 -22.10
CA LYS A 213 23.57 -2.80 -22.49
C LYS A 213 22.88 -1.56 -21.94
N VAL A 214 21.52 -1.51 -21.90
CA VAL A 214 20.76 -0.43 -21.24
C VAL A 214 21.08 -0.38 -19.74
N PHE A 215 21.06 -1.51 -19.05
CA PHE A 215 21.38 -1.57 -17.60
C PHE A 215 22.79 -1.05 -17.29
N LYS A 216 23.72 -1.24 -18.19
CA LYS A 216 25.12 -0.85 -18.02
C LYS A 216 25.40 0.59 -18.42
N GLU A 217 24.85 1.04 -19.54
CA GLU A 217 25.29 2.27 -20.20
C GLU A 217 24.33 3.44 -20.01
N HIS A 218 23.02 3.19 -19.78
CA HIS A 218 22.08 4.29 -19.66
C HIS A 218 22.20 4.99 -18.30
N ARG A 219 22.50 6.30 -18.30
CA ARG A 219 22.82 7.09 -17.10
C ARG A 219 21.70 7.10 -16.06
N SER A 220 20.46 7.23 -16.53
CA SER A 220 19.28 7.34 -15.65
C SER A 220 18.70 5.98 -15.23
N MET A 221 19.35 4.86 -15.57
CA MET A 221 18.90 3.54 -15.14
C MET A 221 19.10 3.34 -13.64
N ILE A 222 18.01 3.21 -12.88
CA ILE A 222 18.03 3.01 -11.42
C ILE A 222 18.37 1.57 -11.07
N LEU A 223 17.69 0.62 -11.72
CA LEU A 223 17.97 -0.80 -11.54
C LEU A 223 19.32 -1.13 -12.18
N LYS A 224 20.11 -1.92 -11.49
CA LYS A 224 21.39 -2.42 -11.99
C LYS A 224 21.30 -3.93 -12.20
N GLU A 225 22.20 -4.48 -13.00
CA GLU A 225 22.25 -5.92 -13.29
C GLU A 225 22.25 -6.79 -12.03
N LYS A 226 22.95 -6.36 -10.98
CA LYS A 226 22.99 -7.01 -9.66
C LYS A 226 21.64 -7.05 -8.93
N ASP A 227 20.68 -6.25 -9.33
CA ASP A 227 19.35 -6.21 -8.73
C ASP A 227 18.41 -7.26 -9.34
N ILE A 228 18.83 -7.85 -10.47
CA ILE A 228 18.07 -8.86 -11.22
C ILE A 228 18.46 -10.25 -10.72
N GLY A 229 17.50 -10.95 -10.13
CA GLY A 229 17.71 -12.31 -9.60
C GLY A 229 17.78 -13.39 -10.66
N ALA A 230 17.03 -13.24 -11.76
CA ALA A 230 17.02 -14.14 -12.90
C ALA A 230 16.43 -13.42 -14.13
N TYR A 231 16.55 -14.06 -15.32
CA TYR A 231 15.95 -13.51 -16.53
C TYR A 231 15.63 -14.61 -17.55
N LYS A 232 14.57 -14.39 -18.34
CA LYS A 232 14.24 -15.11 -19.57
C LYS A 232 14.00 -14.05 -20.67
N ILE A 233 15.07 -13.68 -21.34
CA ILE A 233 15.06 -12.71 -22.44
C ILE A 233 15.27 -13.49 -23.74
N ASN A 234 14.17 -13.77 -24.42
CA ASN A 234 14.13 -14.58 -25.65
C ASN A 234 12.77 -14.36 -26.35
N TRP A 235 12.59 -14.94 -27.53
CA TRP A 235 11.39 -14.80 -28.35
C TRP A 235 10.32 -15.87 -28.09
N LEU A 236 10.48 -16.70 -27.05
CA LEU A 236 9.48 -17.67 -26.63
C LEU A 236 8.29 -17.00 -25.95
N ASP A 237 7.20 -17.77 -25.82
CA ASP A 237 6.00 -17.34 -25.09
C ASP A 237 6.37 -16.99 -23.63
N LYS A 238 5.98 -15.80 -23.19
CA LYS A 238 6.27 -15.32 -21.82
C LYS A 238 5.65 -16.23 -20.76
N SER A 239 4.47 -16.81 -21.00
CA SER A 239 3.84 -17.73 -20.06
C SER A 239 4.66 -19.01 -19.85
N LYS A 240 5.29 -19.54 -20.92
CA LYS A 240 6.19 -20.68 -20.82
C LYS A 240 7.46 -20.32 -20.04
N ASN A 241 8.07 -19.17 -20.35
CA ASN A 241 9.22 -18.65 -19.62
C ASN A 241 8.93 -18.51 -18.12
N ILE A 242 7.73 -18.07 -17.73
CA ILE A 242 7.31 -17.93 -16.34
C ILE A 242 7.17 -19.29 -15.66
N GLN A 243 6.60 -20.28 -16.34
CA GLN A 243 6.52 -21.66 -15.82
C GLN A 243 7.91 -22.26 -15.58
N ASP A 244 8.84 -22.03 -16.50
CA ASP A 244 10.22 -22.51 -16.37
C ASP A 244 10.93 -21.82 -15.19
N ILE A 245 10.74 -20.51 -15.01
CA ILE A 245 11.25 -19.77 -13.84
C ILE A 245 10.68 -20.33 -12.54
N SER A 246 9.37 -20.64 -12.50
CA SER A 246 8.72 -21.23 -11.31
C SER A 246 9.38 -22.55 -10.90
N LYS A 247 9.70 -23.41 -11.89
CA LYS A 247 10.40 -24.68 -11.65
C LYS A 247 11.85 -24.46 -11.21
N GLU A 248 12.59 -23.57 -11.90
CA GLU A 248 13.99 -23.28 -11.59
C GLU A 248 14.18 -22.73 -10.18
N LEU A 249 13.26 -21.85 -9.73
CA LEU A 249 13.31 -21.24 -8.41
C LEU A 249 12.61 -22.07 -7.32
N ASN A 250 11.92 -23.15 -7.69
CA ASN A 250 11.08 -23.96 -6.80
C ASN A 250 10.09 -23.09 -6.01
N LEU A 251 9.43 -22.15 -6.69
CA LEU A 251 8.44 -21.23 -6.11
C LEU A 251 7.09 -21.41 -6.80
N ASN A 252 6.01 -21.41 -6.00
CA ASN A 252 4.66 -21.46 -6.53
C ASN A 252 4.34 -20.16 -7.29
N MET A 253 3.69 -20.29 -8.45
CA MET A 253 3.26 -19.17 -9.31
C MET A 253 2.32 -18.20 -8.57
N ASP A 254 1.59 -18.65 -7.54
CA ASP A 254 0.77 -17.79 -6.67
C ASP A 254 1.58 -16.70 -5.97
N SER A 255 2.90 -16.90 -5.82
CA SER A 255 3.81 -15.90 -5.26
C SER A 255 4.36 -14.91 -6.29
N PHE A 256 3.98 -15.04 -7.56
CA PHE A 256 4.46 -14.22 -8.66
C PHE A 256 3.52 -13.07 -8.96
N VAL A 257 4.08 -11.96 -9.40
CA VAL A 257 3.37 -10.84 -10.03
C VAL A 257 4.03 -10.58 -11.37
N PHE A 258 3.25 -10.56 -12.44
CA PHE A 258 3.74 -10.23 -13.78
C PHE A 258 3.30 -8.83 -14.19
N TRP A 259 4.26 -8.01 -14.62
CA TRP A 259 4.04 -6.65 -15.07
C TRP A 259 4.55 -6.49 -16.50
N ASP A 260 3.69 -6.06 -17.38
CA ASP A 260 3.92 -5.94 -18.82
C ASP A 260 2.98 -4.84 -19.36
N ASP A 261 3.44 -3.99 -20.27
CA ASP A 261 2.60 -2.96 -20.90
C ASP A 261 1.56 -3.56 -21.82
N ASN A 262 1.89 -4.70 -22.47
CA ASN A 262 1.01 -5.35 -23.44
C ASN A 262 -0.12 -6.15 -22.77
N PRO A 263 -1.40 -5.73 -22.94
CA PRO A 263 -2.53 -6.42 -22.32
C PRO A 263 -2.71 -7.87 -22.82
N ILE A 264 -2.30 -8.17 -24.06
CA ILE A 264 -2.39 -9.50 -24.64
C ILE A 264 -1.43 -10.47 -23.93
N GLU A 265 -0.20 -10.04 -23.64
CA GLU A 265 0.77 -10.86 -22.91
C GLU A 265 0.30 -11.09 -21.46
N ARG A 266 -0.25 -10.05 -20.79
CA ARG A 266 -0.84 -10.20 -19.45
C ARG A 266 -1.99 -11.21 -19.43
N GLU A 267 -2.88 -11.16 -20.42
CA GLU A 267 -4.01 -12.08 -20.50
C GLU A 267 -3.56 -13.53 -20.76
N LYS A 268 -2.60 -13.75 -21.68
CA LYS A 268 -2.01 -15.07 -21.92
C LYS A 268 -1.42 -15.69 -20.65
N VAL A 269 -0.75 -14.88 -19.82
CA VAL A 269 -0.16 -15.33 -18.56
C VAL A 269 -1.24 -15.61 -17.53
N ARG A 270 -2.34 -14.84 -17.51
CA ARG A 270 -3.45 -15.01 -16.57
C ARG A 270 -4.25 -16.30 -16.79
N ILE A 271 -4.42 -16.70 -18.04
CA ILE A 271 -5.23 -17.88 -18.42
C ILE A 271 -4.47 -19.21 -18.17
N ARG A 272 -3.16 -19.18 -18.11
CA ARG A 272 -2.30 -20.37 -17.93
C ARG A 272 -1.77 -20.51 -16.50
#